data_08f07a4a8a491b8a3ae5f43a19429b44
#
_entry.id   08f07a4a8a491b8a3ae5f43a19429b44
#
_cell.length_a   1.000
_cell.length_b   1.000
_cell.length_c   1.000
_cell.angle_alpha   90.00
_cell.angle_beta   90.00
_cell.angle_gamma   90.00
#
_symmetry.space_group_name_H-M   'P 1'
#
loop_
_entity.id
_entity.type
_entity.pdbx_description
1 polymer ?
#
loop_
_entity_poly.entity_id
_entity_poly.type
_entity_poly.pdbx_seq_one_letter_code
_entity_poly.pdbx_strand_id
1 'polypeptide(L)'
;KEGLRVKPDGYLAQTPHPAKLGSKLTHPFITTDYSESLLELITDPKTSPKETLTMLRQLHLLVYQGMPEGELMWPLSMPCMLSSKDEDIPLADYGSSNTGKLKTLYRSGLGIRYGRRMQTIAGLHYNLSFGDDLFAAWQAQTPSAQDLTLTEFKNDKYLGLIRNFKRLTSLVLYLLGASPSVCPCFVSGIEHDLELLNDSTYYRPTATSLRMGKLGYTNSVQEHLDIRYNNLPEYIKGLRRAIQTPHASFEKLGLDDADGNPIQINDHILQIENEYYSPIRPKQIAMSGESPTEALERRGIAYVEFRAIDLDPYSDIGIRLSSACFLEVMALYCLLSDSPELMPAEEEALAVNVERVVNEGRRENLQIINNGDEQTLESWMLMHLSRMQPLAELLDAHYGGNE
;
A
#
# COMPACT_ATOMS: atom_id res chain seq x y z
N LYS A 1 8.21 -2.25 4.37
CA LYS A 1 8.81 -1.62 3.19
C LYS A 1 9.27 -2.69 2.22
N GLU A 2 8.86 -2.55 0.96
CA GLU A 2 9.33 -3.38 -0.15
C GLU A 2 10.57 -2.77 -0.81
N GLY A 3 11.36 -3.59 -1.53
CA GLY A 3 12.48 -3.12 -2.33
C GLY A 3 13.10 -4.21 -3.19
N LEU A 4 13.31 -3.92 -4.46
CA LEU A 4 13.94 -4.86 -5.39
C LEU A 4 15.44 -4.99 -5.13
N ARG A 5 15.96 -6.21 -5.24
CA ARG A 5 17.40 -6.47 -5.38
C ARG A 5 17.79 -6.33 -6.84
N VAL A 6 18.86 -5.63 -7.10
CA VAL A 6 19.38 -5.37 -8.45
C VAL A 6 20.85 -5.71 -8.54
N LYS A 7 21.30 -6.09 -9.73
CA LYS A 7 22.70 -6.26 -10.08
C LYS A 7 23.38 -4.90 -10.30
N PRO A 8 24.72 -4.83 -10.31
CA PRO A 8 25.47 -3.60 -10.57
C PRO A 8 25.16 -2.93 -11.92
N ASP A 9 24.68 -3.71 -12.89
CA ASP A 9 24.27 -3.24 -14.23
C ASP A 9 22.84 -2.66 -14.24
N GLY A 10 22.16 -2.62 -13.09
CA GLY A 10 20.80 -2.09 -12.93
C GLY A 10 19.68 -3.08 -13.27
N TYR A 11 19.99 -4.30 -13.73
CA TYR A 11 18.99 -5.32 -13.98
C TYR A 11 18.52 -6.01 -12.70
N LEU A 12 17.29 -6.48 -12.72
CA LEU A 12 16.70 -7.27 -11.62
C LEU A 12 17.62 -8.45 -11.27
N ALA A 13 17.91 -8.63 -9.98
CA ALA A 13 18.67 -9.77 -9.49
C ALA A 13 17.93 -11.08 -9.77
N GLN A 14 18.68 -12.14 -10.14
CA GLN A 14 18.13 -13.46 -10.47
C GLN A 14 18.46 -14.49 -9.39
N THR A 15 19.20 -14.09 -8.35
CA THR A 15 19.57 -14.96 -7.25
C THR A 15 18.36 -15.26 -6.36
N PRO A 16 18.25 -16.46 -5.77
CA PRO A 16 17.22 -16.77 -4.79
C PRO A 16 17.33 -15.85 -3.56
N HIS A 17 16.33 -15.91 -2.69
CA HIS A 17 16.38 -15.21 -1.40
C HIS A 17 17.65 -15.57 -0.64
N PRO A 18 18.44 -14.57 -0.18
CA PRO A 18 19.75 -14.83 0.42
C PRO A 18 19.63 -15.68 1.70
N ALA A 19 20.27 -16.84 1.73
CA ALA A 19 20.18 -17.77 2.86
C ALA A 19 20.64 -17.15 4.19
N LYS A 20 21.55 -16.17 4.15
CA LYS A 20 22.01 -15.42 5.35
C LYS A 20 20.91 -14.56 5.98
N LEU A 21 19.86 -14.24 5.25
CA LEU A 21 18.70 -13.51 5.76
C LEU A 21 17.65 -14.43 6.42
N GLY A 22 17.91 -15.73 6.46
CA GLY A 22 16.99 -16.71 7.06
C GLY A 22 15.83 -17.11 6.14
N SER A 23 14.83 -17.74 6.72
CA SER A 23 13.66 -18.22 5.97
C SER A 23 12.65 -17.13 5.73
N LYS A 24 12.40 -16.76 4.48
CA LYS A 24 11.35 -15.79 4.09
C LYS A 24 9.93 -16.21 4.53
N LEU A 25 9.70 -17.49 4.84
CA LEU A 25 8.40 -17.96 5.35
C LEU A 25 8.22 -17.67 6.84
N THR A 26 9.29 -17.76 7.63
CA THR A 26 9.21 -17.76 9.10
C THR A 26 10.01 -16.67 9.78
N HIS A 27 10.85 -15.92 9.05
CA HIS A 27 11.57 -14.79 9.62
C HIS A 27 10.56 -13.66 9.96
N PRO A 28 10.58 -13.10 11.19
CA PRO A 28 9.55 -12.13 11.62
C PRO A 28 9.66 -10.77 10.92
N PHE A 29 10.84 -10.40 10.41
CA PHE A 29 11.14 -9.04 9.93
C PHE A 29 11.58 -8.97 8.46
N ILE A 30 11.97 -10.09 7.86
CA ILE A 30 12.48 -10.13 6.48
C ILE A 30 11.78 -11.25 5.73
N THR A 31 11.03 -10.89 4.70
CA THR A 31 10.35 -11.81 3.79
C THR A 31 10.53 -11.34 2.36
N THR A 32 9.82 -11.93 1.44
CA THR A 32 9.65 -11.44 0.06
C THR A 32 8.20 -11.11 -0.17
N ASP A 33 7.93 -10.14 -1.05
CA ASP A 33 6.58 -9.96 -1.56
C ASP A 33 6.34 -10.92 -2.75
N TYR A 34 6.24 -10.45 -3.98
CA TYR A 34 5.93 -11.29 -5.14
C TYR A 34 7.11 -12.14 -5.62
N SER A 35 8.27 -11.53 -5.73
CA SER A 35 9.47 -12.09 -6.36
C SER A 35 10.53 -12.46 -5.33
N GLU A 36 11.37 -13.46 -5.64
CA GLU A 36 12.62 -13.71 -4.90
C GLU A 36 13.47 -12.45 -4.74
N SER A 37 13.39 -11.56 -5.72
CA SER A 37 14.17 -10.32 -5.77
C SER A 37 13.48 -9.14 -5.06
N LEU A 38 12.20 -9.24 -4.73
CA LEU A 38 11.45 -8.19 -4.04
C LEU A 38 11.40 -8.49 -2.54
N LEU A 39 12.39 -7.95 -1.80
CA LEU A 39 12.42 -8.08 -0.35
C LEU A 39 11.34 -7.21 0.30
N GLU A 40 10.77 -7.72 1.37
CA GLU A 40 9.85 -6.99 2.24
C GLU A 40 10.42 -6.96 3.67
N LEU A 41 10.63 -5.75 4.20
CA LEU A 41 11.14 -5.48 5.54
C LEU A 41 10.00 -5.00 6.43
N ILE A 42 9.84 -5.66 7.57
CA ILE A 42 8.75 -5.46 8.53
C ILE A 42 9.36 -5.04 9.85
N THR A 43 8.89 -3.93 10.42
CA THR A 43 9.29 -3.50 11.77
C THR A 43 8.29 -3.96 12.81
N ASP A 44 8.72 -4.13 14.05
CA ASP A 44 7.80 -4.18 15.18
C ASP A 44 7.09 -2.83 15.36
N PRO A 45 5.88 -2.80 15.92
CA PRO A 45 5.27 -1.55 16.36
C PRO A 45 6.13 -0.87 17.43
N LYS A 46 6.34 0.44 17.28
CA LYS A 46 7.08 1.31 18.20
C LYS A 46 6.20 2.48 18.63
N THR A 47 6.62 3.17 19.67
CA THR A 47 5.88 4.31 20.23
C THR A 47 6.27 5.64 19.59
N SER A 48 7.26 5.66 18.70
CA SER A 48 7.61 6.86 17.94
C SER A 48 8.04 6.54 16.50
N PRO A 49 7.84 7.47 15.55
CA PRO A 49 8.35 7.35 14.18
C PRO A 49 9.85 7.11 14.13
N LYS A 50 10.63 7.81 14.96
CA LYS A 50 12.09 7.72 15.02
C LYS A 50 12.58 6.32 15.41
N GLU A 51 11.96 5.67 16.39
CA GLU A 51 12.29 4.30 16.77
C GLU A 51 11.97 3.31 15.66
N THR A 52 10.80 3.49 14.99
CA THR A 52 10.39 2.67 13.85
C THR A 52 11.40 2.77 12.70
N LEU A 53 11.81 3.99 12.34
CA LEU A 53 12.78 4.22 11.27
C LEU A 53 14.21 3.77 11.66
N THR A 54 14.56 3.84 12.94
CA THR A 54 15.81 3.28 13.45
C THR A 54 15.86 1.77 13.26
N MET A 55 14.78 1.07 13.61
CA MET A 55 14.67 -0.39 13.36
C MET A 55 14.71 -0.71 11.86
N LEU A 56 13.99 0.05 11.03
CA LEU A 56 14.03 -0.14 9.58
C LEU A 56 15.45 0.01 9.02
N ARG A 57 16.22 0.99 9.50
CA ARG A 57 17.64 1.16 9.12
C ARG A 57 18.50 -0.02 9.55
N GLN A 58 18.28 -0.58 10.74
CA GLN A 58 18.98 -1.79 11.20
C GLN A 58 18.67 -2.99 10.31
N LEU A 59 17.40 -3.15 9.87
CA LEU A 59 17.02 -4.20 8.92
C LEU A 59 17.70 -4.02 7.56
N HIS A 60 17.80 -2.77 7.05
CA HIS A 60 18.56 -2.49 5.83
C HIS A 60 20.03 -2.88 5.95
N LEU A 61 20.69 -2.55 7.07
CA LEU A 61 22.08 -2.96 7.31
C LEU A 61 22.22 -4.47 7.33
N LEU A 62 21.31 -5.20 7.98
CA LEU A 62 21.29 -6.65 7.97
C LEU A 62 21.13 -7.23 6.56
N VAL A 63 20.22 -6.63 5.75
CA VAL A 63 20.04 -7.03 4.35
C VAL A 63 21.34 -6.84 3.55
N TYR A 64 21.99 -5.68 3.65
CA TYR A 64 23.26 -5.44 2.94
C TYR A 64 24.37 -6.40 3.34
N GLN A 65 24.42 -6.84 4.60
CA GLN A 65 25.38 -7.85 5.07
C GLN A 65 25.04 -9.27 4.59
N GLY A 66 23.77 -9.54 4.32
CA GLY A 66 23.28 -10.85 3.91
C GLY A 66 23.17 -11.05 2.40
N MET A 67 23.07 -9.98 1.61
CA MET A 67 22.94 -10.04 0.16
C MET A 67 24.19 -10.62 -0.51
N PRO A 68 24.06 -11.22 -1.70
CA PRO A 68 25.18 -11.56 -2.56
C PRO A 68 26.06 -10.33 -2.88
N GLU A 69 27.36 -10.58 -3.03
CA GLU A 69 28.32 -9.53 -3.36
C GLU A 69 27.93 -8.82 -4.69
N GLY A 70 27.95 -7.51 -4.67
CA GLY A 70 27.61 -6.66 -5.81
C GLY A 70 26.12 -6.39 -6.00
N GLU A 71 25.22 -7.08 -5.33
CA GLU A 71 23.80 -6.71 -5.39
C GLU A 71 23.51 -5.48 -4.53
N LEU A 72 22.53 -4.68 -4.99
CA LEU A 72 22.07 -3.46 -4.34
C LEU A 72 20.56 -3.49 -4.14
N MET A 73 20.05 -2.66 -3.23
CA MET A 73 18.62 -2.39 -3.10
C MET A 73 18.23 -1.23 -4.02
N TRP A 74 17.23 -1.45 -4.89
CA TRP A 74 16.70 -0.43 -5.78
C TRP A 74 15.90 0.62 -4.98
N PRO A 75 16.19 1.92 -5.14
CA PRO A 75 15.62 2.96 -4.26
C PRO A 75 14.25 3.48 -4.69
N LEU A 76 13.75 3.10 -5.88
CA LEU A 76 12.52 3.64 -6.45
C LEU A 76 11.35 2.67 -6.32
N SER A 77 10.13 3.20 -6.30
CA SER A 77 8.91 2.41 -6.34
C SER A 77 8.67 1.76 -7.70
N MET A 78 8.89 2.50 -8.80
CA MET A 78 8.86 1.89 -10.13
C MET A 78 10.11 1.04 -10.33
N PRO A 79 9.99 -0.11 -11.02
CA PRO A 79 11.06 -1.11 -11.02
C PRO A 79 12.32 -0.67 -11.77
N CYS A 80 13.40 -1.38 -11.47
CA CYS A 80 14.67 -1.39 -12.18
C CYS A 80 14.53 -1.92 -13.62
N MET A 81 15.64 -2.10 -14.32
CA MET A 81 15.65 -2.74 -15.63
C MET A 81 15.20 -4.21 -15.54
N LEU A 82 14.18 -4.54 -16.31
CA LEU A 82 13.63 -5.89 -16.44
C LEU A 82 14.02 -6.51 -17.78
N SER A 83 14.11 -7.82 -17.81
CA SER A 83 14.22 -8.58 -19.07
C SER A 83 12.99 -8.39 -19.96
N SER A 84 13.13 -8.71 -21.24
CA SER A 84 12.00 -8.76 -22.16
C SER A 84 11.04 -9.89 -21.87
N LYS A 85 11.45 -10.89 -21.08
CA LYS A 85 10.66 -12.07 -20.73
C LYS A 85 10.15 -11.96 -19.30
N ASP A 86 8.85 -12.14 -19.13
CA ASP A 86 8.22 -12.11 -17.80
C ASP A 86 8.66 -13.28 -16.91
N GLU A 87 9.05 -14.41 -17.51
CA GLU A 87 9.57 -15.60 -16.83
C GLU A 87 10.88 -15.32 -16.10
N ASP A 88 11.64 -14.30 -16.54
CA ASP A 88 12.90 -13.88 -15.88
C ASP A 88 12.63 -13.08 -14.59
N ILE A 89 11.38 -12.83 -14.23
CA ILE A 89 11.02 -12.32 -12.90
C ILE A 89 10.81 -13.52 -11.98
N PRO A 90 11.76 -13.84 -11.09
CA PRO A 90 11.74 -15.07 -10.32
C PRO A 90 10.64 -15.06 -9.28
N LEU A 91 9.68 -15.97 -9.40
CA LEU A 91 8.59 -16.13 -8.44
C LEU A 91 9.13 -16.53 -7.07
N ALA A 92 8.63 -15.93 -6.00
CA ALA A 92 9.02 -16.30 -4.65
C ALA A 92 8.56 -17.72 -4.28
N ASP A 93 9.52 -18.60 -3.96
CA ASP A 93 9.27 -19.96 -3.50
C ASP A 93 9.40 -20.03 -1.98
N TYR A 94 8.32 -20.36 -1.29
CA TYR A 94 8.25 -20.45 0.18
C TYR A 94 8.45 -21.88 0.70
N GLY A 95 8.86 -22.81 -0.16
CA GLY A 95 9.17 -24.21 0.19
C GLY A 95 7.95 -25.13 0.17
N SER A 96 8.16 -26.38 0.63
CA SER A 96 7.27 -27.51 0.41
C SER A 96 6.10 -27.66 1.41
N SER A 97 6.06 -26.85 2.49
CA SER A 97 4.92 -26.87 3.43
C SER A 97 3.64 -26.39 2.76
N ASN A 98 2.46 -26.79 3.28
CA ASN A 98 1.18 -26.36 2.73
C ASN A 98 1.05 -24.82 2.71
N THR A 99 1.49 -24.14 3.77
CA THR A 99 1.52 -22.67 3.83
C THR A 99 2.46 -22.08 2.78
N GLY A 100 3.66 -22.70 2.61
CA GLY A 100 4.61 -22.26 1.59
C GLY A 100 4.06 -22.41 0.18
N LYS A 101 3.51 -23.60 -0.13
CA LYS A 101 2.88 -23.87 -1.43
C LYS A 101 1.73 -22.92 -1.73
N LEU A 102 0.86 -22.65 -0.74
CA LEU A 102 -0.26 -21.70 -0.91
C LEU A 102 0.24 -20.29 -1.19
N LYS A 103 1.28 -19.82 -0.50
CA LYS A 103 1.90 -18.51 -0.73
C LYS A 103 2.53 -18.39 -2.13
N THR A 104 3.17 -19.44 -2.61
CA THR A 104 3.75 -19.49 -3.97
C THR A 104 2.65 -19.55 -5.01
N LEU A 105 1.62 -20.38 -4.83
CA LEU A 105 0.47 -20.49 -5.74
C LEU A 105 -0.31 -19.16 -5.86
N TYR A 106 -0.55 -18.48 -4.74
CA TYR A 106 -1.15 -17.15 -4.75
C TYR A 106 -0.40 -16.18 -5.67
N ARG A 107 0.92 -16.16 -5.58
CA ARG A 107 1.77 -15.29 -6.42
C ARG A 107 1.81 -15.72 -7.88
N SER A 108 1.79 -17.03 -8.13
CA SER A 108 1.60 -17.55 -9.49
C SER A 108 0.32 -17.00 -10.11
N GLY A 109 -0.78 -17.08 -9.38
CA GLY A 109 -2.05 -16.51 -9.81
C GLY A 109 -1.99 -15.00 -10.07
N LEU A 110 -1.34 -14.21 -9.21
CA LEU A 110 -1.13 -12.76 -9.45
C LEU A 110 -0.38 -12.50 -10.76
N GLY A 111 0.69 -13.27 -11.02
CA GLY A 111 1.48 -13.13 -12.25
C GLY A 111 0.71 -13.45 -13.51
N ILE A 112 -0.18 -14.45 -13.48
CA ILE A 112 -1.01 -14.87 -14.62
C ILE A 112 -2.16 -13.88 -14.85
N ARG A 113 -2.76 -13.36 -13.77
CA ARG A 113 -3.91 -12.44 -13.82
C ARG A 113 -3.52 -11.04 -14.27
N TYR A 114 -2.39 -10.53 -13.77
CA TYR A 114 -2.02 -9.12 -13.86
C TYR A 114 -0.66 -8.86 -14.51
N GLY A 115 0.06 -9.93 -14.85
CA GLY A 115 1.42 -9.85 -15.37
C GLY A 115 2.49 -9.75 -14.27
N ARG A 116 3.63 -10.42 -14.47
CA ARG A 116 4.72 -10.45 -13.50
C ARG A 116 5.41 -9.09 -13.35
N ARG A 117 5.46 -8.28 -14.42
CA ARG A 117 6.06 -6.93 -14.40
C ARG A 117 5.35 -6.02 -13.42
N MET A 118 4.02 -6.02 -13.40
CA MET A 118 3.22 -5.25 -12.45
C MET A 118 3.61 -5.56 -11.00
N GLN A 119 3.93 -6.83 -10.73
CA GLN A 119 4.29 -7.29 -9.39
C GLN A 119 5.73 -6.92 -8.98
N THR A 120 6.51 -6.23 -9.81
CA THR A 120 7.83 -5.72 -9.45
C THR A 120 7.81 -4.29 -8.89
N ILE A 121 6.64 -3.67 -8.85
CA ILE A 121 6.46 -2.37 -8.20
C ILE A 121 6.64 -2.55 -6.69
N ALA A 122 7.38 -1.63 -6.06
CA ALA A 122 7.64 -1.61 -4.63
C ALA A 122 6.93 -0.43 -3.94
N GLY A 123 6.36 -0.67 -2.77
CA GLY A 123 5.69 0.34 -1.97
C GLY A 123 6.24 0.44 -0.56
N LEU A 124 5.77 1.46 0.15
CA LEU A 124 5.94 1.58 1.58
C LEU A 124 4.57 1.54 2.25
N HIS A 125 4.41 0.59 3.18
CA HIS A 125 3.22 0.51 4.01
C HIS A 125 3.55 1.08 5.39
N TYR A 126 2.76 2.05 5.84
CA TYR A 126 2.91 2.63 7.17
C TYR A 126 1.72 2.22 8.03
N ASN A 127 1.99 1.43 9.06
CA ASN A 127 0.97 0.93 9.98
C ASN A 127 0.90 1.84 11.21
N LEU A 128 -0.32 2.24 11.59
CA LEU A 128 -0.53 3.12 12.75
C LEU A 128 -1.73 2.67 13.55
N SER A 129 -1.58 2.66 14.88
CA SER A 129 -2.65 2.46 15.85
C SER A 129 -2.61 3.52 16.93
N PHE A 130 -3.76 3.75 17.55
CA PHE A 130 -3.89 4.59 18.74
C PHE A 130 -4.18 3.70 19.96
N GLY A 131 -3.77 4.13 21.14
CA GLY A 131 -3.96 3.39 22.39
C GLY A 131 -5.43 3.26 22.79
N ASP A 132 -5.77 2.17 23.45
CA ASP A 132 -7.15 1.90 23.92
C ASP A 132 -7.61 2.91 24.95
N ASP A 133 -6.72 3.46 25.74
CA ASP A 133 -6.95 4.53 26.73
C ASP A 133 -7.43 5.83 26.07
N LEU A 134 -6.90 6.20 24.90
CA LEU A 134 -7.43 7.33 24.12
C LEU A 134 -8.90 7.11 23.76
N PHE A 135 -9.23 5.94 23.22
CA PHE A 135 -10.60 5.63 22.80
C PHE A 135 -11.54 5.53 23.99
N ALA A 136 -11.11 4.92 25.10
CA ALA A 136 -11.90 4.83 26.33
C ALA A 136 -12.21 6.22 26.92
N ALA A 137 -11.20 7.10 26.99
CA ALA A 137 -11.38 8.47 27.46
C ALA A 137 -12.30 9.27 26.52
N TRP A 138 -12.17 9.09 25.22
CA TRP A 138 -13.02 9.75 24.23
C TRP A 138 -14.47 9.24 24.30
N GLN A 139 -14.67 7.92 24.36
CA GLN A 139 -16.00 7.32 24.49
C GLN A 139 -16.72 7.81 25.75
N ALA A 140 -16.02 7.90 26.87
CA ALA A 140 -16.58 8.41 28.14
C ALA A 140 -17.12 9.85 28.03
N GLN A 141 -16.56 10.66 27.12
CA GLN A 141 -16.99 12.04 26.87
C GLN A 141 -17.99 12.16 25.71
N THR A 142 -18.38 11.02 25.08
CA THR A 142 -19.30 11.01 23.94
C THR A 142 -20.65 10.41 24.38
N PRO A 143 -21.66 11.24 24.71
CA PRO A 143 -22.94 10.74 25.26
C PRO A 143 -23.64 9.72 24.34
N SER A 144 -23.56 9.91 23.01
CA SER A 144 -24.16 9.02 22.01
C SER A 144 -23.46 7.66 21.87
N ALA A 145 -22.31 7.46 22.49
CA ALA A 145 -21.51 6.25 22.40
C ALA A 145 -21.51 5.41 23.69
N GLN A 146 -22.31 5.79 24.69
CA GLN A 146 -22.32 5.13 26.01
C GLN A 146 -22.85 3.68 25.96
N ASP A 147 -23.71 3.37 24.98
CA ASP A 147 -24.27 2.03 24.80
C ASP A 147 -23.40 1.11 23.93
N LEU A 148 -22.33 1.65 23.30
CA LEU A 148 -21.41 0.89 22.48
C LEU A 148 -20.35 0.20 23.36
N THR A 149 -19.89 -0.98 22.93
CA THR A 149 -18.63 -1.53 23.44
C THR A 149 -17.45 -0.68 22.96
N LEU A 150 -16.33 -0.73 23.68
CA LEU A 150 -15.10 -0.03 23.25
C LEU A 150 -14.66 -0.46 21.84
N THR A 151 -14.83 -1.74 21.50
CA THR A 151 -14.51 -2.28 20.17
C THR A 151 -15.37 -1.67 19.08
N GLU A 152 -16.68 -1.56 19.29
CA GLU A 152 -17.59 -0.92 18.34
C GLU A 152 -17.27 0.55 18.17
N PHE A 153 -17.00 1.28 19.24
CA PHE A 153 -16.57 2.65 19.20
C PHE A 153 -15.25 2.83 18.43
N LYS A 154 -14.24 1.99 18.69
CA LYS A 154 -12.97 1.97 17.95
C LYS A 154 -13.18 1.71 16.47
N ASN A 155 -14.01 0.74 16.11
CA ASN A 155 -14.33 0.42 14.72
C ASN A 155 -14.92 1.63 13.98
N ASP A 156 -15.87 2.32 14.60
CA ASP A 156 -16.46 3.54 14.04
C ASP A 156 -15.40 4.62 13.80
N LYS A 157 -14.54 4.89 14.80
CA LYS A 157 -13.48 5.91 14.71
C LYS A 157 -12.42 5.57 13.68
N TYR A 158 -11.96 4.32 13.62
CA TYR A 158 -11.01 3.89 12.59
C TYR A 158 -11.60 3.93 11.17
N LEU A 159 -12.87 3.57 10.99
CA LEU A 159 -13.52 3.72 9.69
C LEU A 159 -13.73 5.18 9.32
N GLY A 160 -14.00 6.03 10.30
CA GLY A 160 -14.00 7.49 10.14
C GLY A 160 -12.65 8.00 9.65
N LEU A 161 -11.56 7.58 10.29
CA LEU A 161 -10.19 7.88 9.86
C LEU A 161 -9.96 7.43 8.41
N ILE A 162 -10.36 6.21 8.05
CA ILE A 162 -10.17 5.65 6.70
C ILE A 162 -10.93 6.48 5.67
N ARG A 163 -12.19 6.85 5.91
CA ARG A 163 -12.98 7.69 5.00
C ARG A 163 -12.30 9.05 4.79
N ASN A 164 -11.85 9.69 5.88
CA ASN A 164 -11.14 10.96 5.82
C ASN A 164 -9.78 10.84 5.10
N PHE A 165 -9.04 9.75 5.32
CA PHE A 165 -7.82 9.49 4.55
C PHE A 165 -8.10 9.31 3.06
N LYS A 166 -9.18 8.60 2.67
CA LYS A 166 -9.58 8.49 1.25
C LYS A 166 -9.84 9.87 0.64
N ARG A 167 -10.49 10.79 1.39
CA ARG A 167 -10.67 12.19 0.99
C ARG A 167 -9.34 12.92 0.81
N LEU A 168 -8.35 12.61 1.63
CA LEU A 168 -7.02 13.24 1.62
C LEU A 168 -5.96 12.47 0.80
N THR A 169 -6.32 11.41 0.07
CA THR A 169 -5.37 10.63 -0.72
C THR A 169 -4.60 11.51 -1.72
N SER A 170 -5.26 12.49 -2.34
CA SER A 170 -4.63 13.47 -3.25
C SER A 170 -3.52 14.28 -2.58
N LEU A 171 -3.68 14.66 -1.30
CA LEU A 171 -2.65 15.34 -0.51
C LEU A 171 -1.42 14.44 -0.30
N VAL A 172 -1.65 13.17 0.05
CA VAL A 172 -0.58 12.17 0.24
C VAL A 172 0.20 11.96 -1.06
N LEU A 173 -0.51 11.77 -2.17
CA LEU A 173 0.10 11.56 -3.48
C LEU A 173 0.89 12.78 -3.95
N TYR A 174 0.43 13.99 -3.65
CA TYR A 174 1.17 15.20 -3.95
C TYR A 174 2.46 15.31 -3.12
N LEU A 175 2.39 15.07 -1.80
CA LEU A 175 3.53 15.25 -0.90
C LEU A 175 4.52 14.09 -0.92
N LEU A 176 4.03 12.85 -1.03
CA LEU A 176 4.83 11.63 -0.88
C LEU A 176 4.92 10.79 -2.17
N GLY A 177 4.35 11.26 -3.27
CA GLY A 177 4.54 10.66 -4.59
C GLY A 177 5.94 10.98 -5.12
N ALA A 178 6.70 9.93 -5.49
CA ALA A 178 8.09 10.01 -5.93
C ALA A 178 8.39 9.07 -7.11
N SER A 179 7.38 8.77 -7.94
CA SER A 179 7.54 7.86 -9.09
C SER A 179 6.95 8.45 -10.39
N PRO A 180 7.46 9.60 -10.87
CA PRO A 180 7.02 10.23 -12.13
C PRO A 180 7.63 9.60 -13.38
N SER A 181 8.53 8.63 -13.23
CA SER A 181 9.31 8.04 -14.32
C SER A 181 9.36 6.51 -14.21
N VAL A 182 9.64 5.85 -15.34
CA VAL A 182 9.69 4.41 -15.46
C VAL A 182 10.66 3.96 -16.55
N CYS A 183 11.27 2.78 -16.37
CA CYS A 183 12.07 2.14 -17.40
C CYS A 183 11.20 1.75 -18.62
N PRO A 184 11.66 1.95 -19.87
CA PRO A 184 10.96 1.48 -21.06
C PRO A 184 10.63 -0.02 -21.02
N CYS A 185 11.45 -0.82 -20.37
CA CYS A 185 11.23 -2.24 -20.20
C CYS A 185 9.93 -2.59 -19.46
N PHE A 186 9.51 -1.75 -18.50
CA PHE A 186 8.29 -1.95 -17.74
C PHE A 186 7.04 -1.75 -18.60
N VAL A 187 7.03 -0.73 -19.45
CA VAL A 187 5.89 -0.39 -20.31
C VAL A 187 5.94 -1.04 -21.69
N SER A 188 6.90 -1.93 -21.93
CA SER A 188 7.03 -2.65 -23.21
C SER A 188 5.77 -3.46 -23.51
N GLY A 189 5.13 -3.19 -24.65
CA GLY A 189 3.89 -3.84 -25.08
C GLY A 189 2.61 -3.28 -24.42
N ILE A 190 2.74 -2.21 -23.62
CA ILE A 190 1.60 -1.48 -23.03
C ILE A 190 1.44 -0.16 -23.81
N GLU A 191 0.21 0.17 -24.19
CA GLU A 191 -0.10 1.49 -24.77
C GLU A 191 0.03 2.56 -23.66
N HIS A 192 0.80 3.62 -23.94
CA HIS A 192 1.03 4.70 -22.99
C HIS A 192 1.29 6.03 -23.71
N ASP A 193 1.11 7.12 -22.97
CA ASP A 193 1.32 8.51 -23.43
C ASP A 193 2.49 9.20 -22.68
N LEU A 194 3.43 8.41 -22.13
CA LEU A 194 4.62 8.92 -21.46
C LEU A 194 5.60 9.53 -22.47
N GLU A 195 6.28 10.59 -22.05
CA GLU A 195 7.35 11.23 -22.80
C GLU A 195 8.69 10.50 -22.58
N LEU A 196 9.53 10.50 -23.61
CA LEU A 196 10.89 9.97 -23.50
C LEU A 196 11.82 11.04 -22.92
N LEU A 197 12.36 10.80 -21.73
CA LEU A 197 13.34 11.69 -21.10
C LEU A 197 14.75 11.49 -21.69
N ASN A 198 15.10 10.20 -21.92
CA ASN A 198 16.34 9.75 -22.55
C ASN A 198 16.15 8.31 -23.02
N ASP A 199 17.16 7.71 -23.64
CA ASP A 199 17.09 6.37 -24.24
C ASP A 199 16.67 5.24 -23.25
N SER A 200 16.70 5.52 -21.95
CA SER A 200 16.43 4.52 -20.89
C SER A 200 15.31 4.90 -19.93
N THR A 201 14.60 6.01 -20.14
CA THR A 201 13.62 6.51 -19.18
C THR A 201 12.44 7.18 -19.86
N TYR A 202 11.25 6.64 -19.63
CA TYR A 202 9.99 7.33 -19.85
C TYR A 202 9.56 8.08 -18.59
N TYR A 203 8.84 9.19 -18.76
CA TYR A 203 8.36 10.00 -17.65
C TYR A 203 7.08 10.76 -18.02
N ARG A 204 6.41 11.29 -17.04
CA ARG A 204 5.36 12.28 -17.22
C ARG A 204 5.76 13.55 -16.46
N PRO A 205 5.96 14.70 -17.12
CA PRO A 205 6.60 15.89 -16.53
C PRO A 205 5.96 16.41 -15.25
N THR A 206 4.63 16.26 -15.14
CA THR A 206 3.85 16.79 -14.00
C THR A 206 3.28 15.70 -13.10
N ALA A 207 3.63 14.43 -13.31
CA ALA A 207 3.17 13.32 -12.50
C ALA A 207 3.76 13.37 -11.08
N THR A 208 3.02 12.78 -10.14
CA THR A 208 3.49 12.51 -8.78
C THR A 208 3.85 11.05 -8.59
N SER A 209 2.99 10.12 -9.02
CA SER A 209 3.17 8.70 -8.77
C SER A 209 2.54 7.83 -9.85
N LEU A 210 3.32 7.40 -10.85
CA LEU A 210 2.86 6.43 -11.86
C LEU A 210 2.49 5.08 -11.21
N ARG A 211 3.08 4.75 -10.06
CA ARG A 211 2.74 3.56 -9.27
C ARG A 211 1.26 3.54 -8.90
N MET A 212 0.70 4.69 -8.56
CA MET A 212 -0.68 4.85 -8.09
C MET A 212 -1.67 5.13 -9.23
N GLY A 213 -1.20 5.16 -10.47
CA GLY A 213 -1.99 5.36 -11.68
C GLY A 213 -2.27 4.08 -12.45
N LYS A 214 -2.86 4.22 -13.64
CA LYS A 214 -3.24 3.11 -14.53
C LYS A 214 -2.06 2.24 -15.00
N LEU A 215 -0.85 2.75 -14.97
CA LEU A 215 0.38 1.98 -15.24
C LEU A 215 0.85 1.16 -14.03
N GLY A 216 0.36 1.47 -12.84
CA GLY A 216 0.70 0.82 -11.59
C GLY A 216 -0.37 -0.19 -11.13
N TYR A 217 -0.70 -0.15 -9.85
CA TYR A 217 -1.59 -1.11 -9.19
C TYR A 217 -3.07 -1.01 -9.56
N THR A 218 -3.48 -0.23 -10.54
CA THR A 218 -4.88 -0.20 -10.96
C THR A 218 -5.22 -1.44 -11.77
N ASN A 219 -6.36 -2.02 -11.44
CA ASN A 219 -6.86 -3.25 -12.03
C ASN A 219 -8.34 -3.05 -12.37
N SER A 220 -8.67 -3.11 -13.65
CA SER A 220 -10.03 -2.92 -14.13
C SER A 220 -11.05 -3.89 -13.51
N VAL A 221 -10.60 -5.08 -13.11
CA VAL A 221 -11.46 -6.06 -12.43
C VAL A 221 -11.85 -5.59 -11.03
N GLN A 222 -10.97 -4.86 -10.35
CA GLN A 222 -11.23 -4.37 -8.99
C GLN A 222 -11.91 -2.99 -8.96
N GLU A 223 -11.93 -2.24 -10.06
CA GLU A 223 -12.59 -0.91 -10.15
C GLU A 223 -14.08 -0.95 -9.84
N HIS A 224 -14.73 -2.11 -10.07
CA HIS A 224 -16.16 -2.28 -9.86
C HIS A 224 -16.52 -2.98 -8.55
N LEU A 225 -15.54 -3.19 -7.65
CA LEU A 225 -15.80 -3.80 -6.37
C LEU A 225 -16.53 -2.83 -5.42
N ASP A 226 -17.73 -3.22 -4.99
CA ASP A 226 -18.50 -2.48 -3.98
C ASP A 226 -18.00 -2.87 -2.57
N ILE A 227 -16.84 -2.33 -2.18
CA ILE A 227 -16.24 -2.49 -0.85
C ILE A 227 -16.28 -1.15 -0.12
N ARG A 228 -17.24 -1.02 0.78
CA ARG A 228 -17.56 0.23 1.47
C ARG A 228 -16.86 0.32 2.83
N TYR A 229 -16.54 1.56 3.24
CA TYR A 229 -15.89 1.88 4.50
C TYR A 229 -16.83 2.61 5.47
N ASN A 230 -18.14 2.52 5.27
CA ASN A 230 -19.12 3.21 6.12
C ASN A 230 -19.31 2.50 7.46
N ASN A 231 -19.28 1.17 7.45
CA ASN A 231 -19.24 0.35 8.67
C ASN A 231 -18.46 -0.94 8.44
N LEU A 232 -17.99 -1.58 9.54
CA LEU A 232 -17.15 -2.76 9.44
C LEU A 232 -17.87 -3.99 8.84
N PRO A 233 -19.15 -4.28 9.16
CA PRO A 233 -19.88 -5.37 8.52
C PRO A 233 -19.99 -5.24 7.00
N GLU A 234 -20.23 -4.04 6.45
CA GLU A 234 -20.27 -3.81 5.00
C GLU A 234 -18.92 -4.04 4.36
N TYR A 235 -17.83 -3.55 4.98
CA TYR A 235 -16.47 -3.79 4.51
C TYR A 235 -16.13 -5.28 4.42
N ILE A 236 -16.42 -6.05 5.49
CA ILE A 236 -16.20 -7.50 5.54
C ILE A 236 -17.06 -8.21 4.47
N LYS A 237 -18.34 -7.84 4.37
CA LYS A 237 -19.26 -8.41 3.39
C LYS A 237 -18.78 -8.17 1.95
N GLY A 238 -18.31 -6.96 1.66
CA GLY A 238 -17.76 -6.62 0.33
C GLY A 238 -16.56 -7.49 -0.04
N LEU A 239 -15.59 -7.64 0.88
CA LEU A 239 -14.42 -8.50 0.66
C LEU A 239 -14.79 -9.97 0.48
N ARG A 240 -15.65 -10.52 1.36
CA ARG A 240 -16.13 -11.91 1.27
C ARG A 240 -16.86 -12.17 -0.04
N ARG A 241 -17.65 -11.21 -0.52
CA ARG A 241 -18.30 -11.31 -1.82
C ARG A 241 -17.28 -11.39 -2.95
N ALA A 242 -16.23 -10.55 -2.92
CA ALA A 242 -15.20 -10.52 -3.96
C ALA A 242 -14.39 -11.83 -4.04
N ILE A 243 -14.08 -12.47 -2.88
CA ILE A 243 -13.38 -13.77 -2.83
C ILE A 243 -14.29 -14.98 -3.14
N GLN A 244 -15.59 -14.78 -3.32
CA GLN A 244 -16.56 -15.84 -3.60
C GLN A 244 -17.21 -15.68 -4.99
N THR A 245 -16.96 -14.58 -5.71
CA THR A 245 -17.58 -14.31 -7.01
C THR A 245 -16.62 -14.67 -8.13
N PRO A 246 -16.95 -15.66 -8.96
CA PRO A 246 -16.15 -16.01 -10.15
C PRO A 246 -16.05 -14.84 -11.13
N HIS A 247 -14.96 -14.78 -11.88
CA HIS A 247 -14.75 -13.77 -12.91
C HIS A 247 -14.38 -14.39 -14.24
N ALA A 248 -15.16 -14.09 -15.28
CA ALA A 248 -15.08 -14.74 -16.59
C ALA A 248 -13.70 -14.72 -17.26
N SER A 249 -12.87 -13.68 -16.99
CA SER A 249 -11.50 -13.66 -17.51
C SER A 249 -10.58 -14.65 -16.78
N PHE A 250 -10.80 -14.87 -15.47
CA PHE A 250 -10.01 -15.79 -14.67
C PHE A 250 -10.46 -17.24 -14.81
N GLU A 251 -11.76 -17.49 -15.06
CA GLU A 251 -12.28 -18.79 -15.46
C GLU A 251 -11.62 -19.29 -16.77
N LYS A 252 -11.44 -18.38 -17.75
CA LYS A 252 -10.77 -18.70 -19.02
C LYS A 252 -9.30 -19.07 -18.88
N LEU A 253 -8.61 -18.59 -17.84
CA LEU A 253 -7.22 -18.95 -17.56
C LEU A 253 -7.10 -20.41 -17.08
N GLY A 254 -8.15 -20.95 -16.47
CA GLY A 254 -8.14 -22.25 -15.82
C GLY A 254 -7.47 -22.23 -14.44
N LEU A 255 -7.64 -23.31 -13.69
CA LEU A 255 -7.01 -23.46 -12.37
C LEU A 255 -5.65 -24.15 -12.46
N ASP A 256 -5.44 -24.96 -13.50
CA ASP A 256 -4.25 -25.78 -13.70
C ASP A 256 -3.62 -25.49 -15.07
N ASP A 257 -2.30 -25.72 -15.19
CA ASP A 257 -1.57 -25.69 -16.45
C ASP A 257 -1.83 -26.96 -17.29
N ALA A 258 -1.20 -27.06 -18.47
CA ALA A 258 -1.34 -28.20 -19.37
C ALA A 258 -0.83 -29.52 -18.74
N ASP A 259 0.03 -29.47 -17.76
CA ASP A 259 0.60 -30.63 -17.05
C ASP A 259 -0.21 -30.98 -15.78
N GLY A 260 -1.28 -30.23 -15.48
CA GLY A 260 -2.14 -30.44 -14.30
C GLY A 260 -1.59 -29.86 -13.00
N ASN A 261 -0.65 -28.92 -13.07
CA ASN A 261 -0.17 -28.22 -11.86
C ASN A 261 -1.04 -26.98 -11.59
N PRO A 262 -1.41 -26.72 -10.34
CA PRO A 262 -2.21 -25.54 -10.02
C PRO A 262 -1.43 -24.23 -10.30
N ILE A 263 -2.10 -23.28 -10.96
CA ILE A 263 -1.54 -21.99 -11.37
C ILE A 263 -2.17 -20.80 -10.66
N GLN A 264 -3.36 -20.94 -10.10
CA GLN A 264 -4.05 -19.95 -9.28
C GLN A 264 -4.90 -20.66 -8.21
N ILE A 265 -5.24 -19.97 -7.11
CA ILE A 265 -6.01 -20.56 -6.00
C ILE A 265 -7.46 -20.84 -6.39
N ASN A 266 -8.07 -19.92 -7.12
CA ASN A 266 -9.45 -19.98 -7.61
C ASN A 266 -9.58 -19.04 -8.82
N ASP A 267 -10.75 -18.99 -9.44
CA ASP A 267 -11.10 -18.12 -10.56
C ASP A 267 -11.98 -16.92 -10.17
N HIS A 268 -12.04 -16.61 -8.86
CA HIS A 268 -12.85 -15.51 -8.34
C HIS A 268 -12.18 -14.15 -8.57
N ILE A 269 -12.95 -13.07 -8.37
CA ILE A 269 -12.47 -11.67 -8.53
C ILE A 269 -11.19 -11.43 -7.69
N LEU A 270 -11.15 -11.92 -6.45
CA LEU A 270 -9.96 -11.96 -5.61
C LEU A 270 -9.65 -13.40 -5.24
N GLN A 271 -8.38 -13.79 -5.26
CA GLN A 271 -7.95 -15.09 -4.75
C GLN A 271 -8.07 -15.18 -3.23
N ILE A 272 -7.68 -14.08 -2.57
CA ILE A 272 -7.75 -13.89 -1.12
C ILE A 272 -7.99 -12.40 -0.81
N GLU A 273 -8.42 -12.07 0.41
CA GLU A 273 -8.72 -10.68 0.80
C GLU A 273 -7.52 -9.74 0.67
N ASN A 274 -6.30 -10.26 0.83
CA ASN A 274 -5.08 -9.45 0.70
C ASN A 274 -4.80 -8.96 -0.73
N GLU A 275 -5.45 -9.53 -1.74
CA GLU A 275 -5.34 -9.10 -3.14
C GLU A 275 -6.07 -7.77 -3.39
N TYR A 276 -7.06 -7.42 -2.55
CA TYR A 276 -7.79 -6.17 -2.69
C TYR A 276 -6.86 -4.97 -2.55
N TYR A 277 -6.83 -4.12 -3.58
CA TYR A 277 -6.05 -2.90 -3.57
C TYR A 277 -6.87 -1.73 -3.00
N SER A 278 -6.29 -1.01 -2.04
CA SER A 278 -6.84 0.22 -1.47
C SER A 278 -5.70 1.08 -0.93
N PRO A 279 -5.78 2.43 -1.00
CA PRO A 279 -4.75 3.33 -0.46
C PRO A 279 -4.61 3.24 1.07
N ILE A 280 -5.62 2.74 1.74
CA ILE A 280 -5.64 2.49 3.19
C ILE A 280 -6.52 1.28 3.50
N ARG A 281 -6.15 0.49 4.50
CA ARG A 281 -6.93 -0.68 4.96
C ARG A 281 -7.09 -0.72 6.47
N PRO A 282 -8.27 -1.13 6.98
CA PRO A 282 -8.41 -1.57 8.36
C PRO A 282 -7.72 -2.93 8.53
N LYS A 283 -7.01 -3.11 9.63
CA LYS A 283 -6.23 -4.32 9.91
C LYS A 283 -6.49 -4.84 11.32
N GLN A 284 -6.37 -6.16 11.43
CA GLN A 284 -6.29 -6.89 12.69
C GLN A 284 -5.18 -7.93 12.58
N ILE A 285 -4.53 -8.28 13.69
CA ILE A 285 -3.53 -9.34 13.72
C ILE A 285 -4.27 -10.67 13.60
N ALA A 286 -4.13 -11.34 12.45
CA ALA A 286 -4.71 -12.66 12.25
C ALA A 286 -3.92 -13.73 13.00
N MET A 287 -4.63 -14.68 13.61
CA MET A 287 -4.05 -15.87 14.21
C MET A 287 -3.74 -16.92 13.14
N SER A 288 -2.97 -17.95 13.49
CA SER A 288 -2.67 -19.02 12.55
C SER A 288 -3.95 -19.71 12.06
N GLY A 289 -4.15 -19.74 10.73
CA GLY A 289 -5.33 -20.33 10.09
C GLY A 289 -6.57 -19.42 10.05
N GLU A 290 -6.46 -18.19 10.54
CA GLU A 290 -7.55 -17.20 10.52
C GLU A 290 -7.37 -16.27 9.30
N SER A 291 -8.48 -16.01 8.60
CA SER A 291 -8.48 -15.02 7.53
C SER A 291 -8.51 -13.57 8.07
N PRO A 292 -8.06 -12.57 7.31
CA PRO A 292 -8.16 -11.16 7.71
C PRO A 292 -9.57 -10.71 8.07
N THR A 293 -10.59 -11.14 7.31
CA THR A 293 -11.99 -10.77 7.61
C THR A 293 -12.53 -11.46 8.86
N GLU A 294 -12.13 -12.71 9.16
CA GLU A 294 -12.47 -13.36 10.42
C GLU A 294 -11.84 -12.66 11.62
N ALA A 295 -10.57 -12.24 11.50
CA ALA A 295 -9.89 -11.49 12.55
C ALA A 295 -10.59 -10.15 12.84
N LEU A 296 -10.95 -9.41 11.80
CA LEU A 296 -11.69 -8.14 11.91
C LEU A 296 -13.09 -8.35 12.53
N GLU A 297 -13.82 -9.39 12.12
CA GLU A 297 -15.17 -9.70 12.64
C GLU A 297 -15.14 -10.04 14.12
N ARG A 298 -14.15 -10.82 14.56
CA ARG A 298 -14.08 -11.29 15.96
C ARG A 298 -13.53 -10.26 16.92
N ARG A 299 -12.57 -9.43 16.51
CA ARG A 299 -11.81 -8.54 17.41
C ARG A 299 -11.83 -7.07 17.00
N GLY A 300 -12.49 -6.73 15.90
CA GLY A 300 -12.53 -5.36 15.39
C GLY A 300 -11.19 -4.90 14.78
N ILE A 301 -11.09 -3.61 14.56
CA ILE A 301 -9.92 -2.97 13.94
C ILE A 301 -8.86 -2.70 15.02
N ALA A 302 -7.65 -3.22 14.83
CA ALA A 302 -6.52 -2.94 15.71
C ALA A 302 -5.68 -1.76 15.23
N TYR A 303 -5.51 -1.61 13.92
CA TYR A 303 -4.69 -0.56 13.30
C TYR A 303 -5.13 -0.28 11.87
N VAL A 304 -4.59 0.77 11.28
CA VAL A 304 -4.74 1.09 9.85
C VAL A 304 -3.41 0.95 9.14
N GLU A 305 -3.46 0.54 7.87
CA GLU A 305 -2.31 0.38 6.98
C GLU A 305 -2.40 1.40 5.85
N PHE A 306 -1.54 2.43 5.87
CA PHE A 306 -1.38 3.37 4.76
C PHE A 306 -0.52 2.74 3.67
N ARG A 307 -0.98 2.78 2.41
CA ARG A 307 -0.37 2.08 1.28
C ARG A 307 0.00 2.97 0.09
N ALA A 308 -0.53 4.19 0.06
CA ALA A 308 -0.35 5.15 -1.03
C ALA A 308 0.99 5.92 -0.96
N ILE A 309 2.05 5.31 -0.42
CA ILE A 309 3.33 5.97 -0.17
C ILE A 309 4.39 5.38 -1.09
N ASP A 310 5.02 6.22 -1.92
CA ASP A 310 6.17 5.84 -2.72
C ASP A 310 7.44 5.76 -1.88
N LEU A 311 8.41 4.98 -2.35
CA LEU A 311 9.75 5.01 -1.79
C LEU A 311 10.40 6.37 -2.10
N ASP A 312 10.89 7.05 -1.06
CA ASP A 312 11.67 8.28 -1.22
C ASP A 312 13.10 7.94 -1.68
N PRO A 313 13.49 8.26 -2.94
CA PRO A 313 14.80 7.91 -3.47
C PRO A 313 15.96 8.67 -2.81
N TYR A 314 15.66 9.74 -2.07
CA TYR A 314 16.65 10.54 -1.34
C TYR A 314 16.84 10.09 0.11
N SER A 315 16.18 8.99 0.51
CA SER A 315 16.33 8.36 1.82
C SER A 315 16.97 6.98 1.69
N ASP A 316 17.97 6.70 2.50
CA ASP A 316 18.66 5.40 2.58
C ASP A 316 17.72 4.23 2.94
N ILE A 317 16.60 4.53 3.57
CA ILE A 317 15.57 3.55 3.97
C ILE A 317 14.23 3.72 3.23
N GLY A 318 14.16 4.65 2.25
CA GLY A 318 12.97 4.88 1.43
C GLY A 318 11.87 5.72 2.08
N ILE A 319 12.09 6.28 3.27
CA ILE A 319 11.21 7.22 3.96
C ILE A 319 12.02 8.12 4.88
N ARG A 320 11.66 9.40 5.00
CA ARG A 320 12.26 10.35 5.95
C ARG A 320 11.46 10.41 7.24
N LEU A 321 12.11 10.83 8.32
CA LEU A 321 11.44 11.08 9.59
C LEU A 321 10.31 12.11 9.45
N SER A 322 10.54 13.21 8.74
CA SER A 322 9.52 14.22 8.48
C SER A 322 8.27 13.68 7.76
N SER A 323 8.45 12.70 6.84
CA SER A 323 7.32 12.05 6.18
C SER A 323 6.54 11.14 7.14
N ALA A 324 7.23 10.42 8.02
CA ALA A 324 6.61 9.58 9.03
C ALA A 324 5.84 10.42 10.06
N CYS A 325 6.43 11.52 10.55
CA CYS A 325 5.75 12.48 11.45
C CYS A 325 4.52 13.12 10.78
N PHE A 326 4.63 13.51 9.50
CA PHE A 326 3.49 14.02 8.73
C PHE A 326 2.34 12.99 8.67
N LEU A 327 2.64 11.71 8.42
CA LEU A 327 1.63 10.65 8.38
C LEU A 327 0.93 10.47 9.74
N GLU A 328 1.65 10.63 10.84
CA GLU A 328 1.09 10.57 12.18
C GLU A 328 0.15 11.75 12.48
N VAL A 329 0.59 12.98 12.16
CA VAL A 329 -0.26 14.18 12.25
C VAL A 329 -1.52 14.03 11.40
N MET A 330 -1.36 13.57 10.16
CA MET A 330 -2.48 13.37 9.24
C MET A 330 -3.44 12.27 9.75
N ALA A 331 -2.91 11.18 10.30
CA ALA A 331 -3.75 10.12 10.88
C ALA A 331 -4.57 10.65 12.06
N LEU A 332 -3.96 11.44 12.93
CA LEU A 332 -4.66 12.08 14.06
C LEU A 332 -5.71 13.08 13.56
N TYR A 333 -5.38 13.89 12.55
CA TYR A 333 -6.33 14.79 11.91
C TYR A 333 -7.52 14.04 11.30
N CYS A 334 -7.27 12.95 10.58
CA CYS A 334 -8.33 12.11 10.01
C CYS A 334 -9.19 11.44 11.09
N LEU A 335 -8.59 11.04 12.22
CA LEU A 335 -9.29 10.40 13.32
C LEU A 335 -10.25 11.36 14.05
N LEU A 336 -9.79 12.61 14.28
CA LEU A 336 -10.54 13.60 15.08
C LEU A 336 -11.51 14.43 14.26
N SER A 337 -11.37 14.46 12.93
CA SER A 337 -12.28 15.20 12.05
C SER A 337 -13.62 14.47 11.87
N ASP A 338 -14.69 15.23 11.71
CA ASP A 338 -15.99 14.67 11.32
C ASP A 338 -15.85 13.85 10.04
N SER A 339 -16.51 12.70 10.02
CA SER A 339 -16.39 11.75 8.92
C SER A 339 -17.75 11.20 8.51
N PRO A 340 -18.52 11.94 7.72
CA PRO A 340 -19.77 11.43 7.15
C PRO A 340 -19.49 10.21 6.26
N GLU A 341 -20.54 9.44 6.00
CA GLU A 341 -20.47 8.31 5.08
C GLU A 341 -19.98 8.76 3.70
N LEU A 342 -19.20 7.89 3.04
CA LEU A 342 -18.80 8.08 1.65
C LEU A 342 -19.95 7.66 0.75
N MET A 343 -20.44 8.63 -0.04
CA MET A 343 -21.48 8.39 -1.04
C MET A 343 -20.86 8.07 -2.40
N PRO A 344 -21.50 7.28 -3.28
CA PRO A 344 -20.94 6.89 -4.58
C PRO A 344 -20.44 8.07 -5.43
N ALA A 345 -21.19 9.16 -5.49
CA ALA A 345 -20.79 10.35 -6.26
C ALA A 345 -19.53 11.02 -5.69
N GLU A 346 -19.34 10.98 -4.36
CA GLU A 346 -18.11 11.45 -3.73
C GLU A 346 -16.93 10.51 -4.05
N GLU A 347 -17.14 9.19 -4.01
CA GLU A 347 -16.11 8.21 -4.37
C GLU A 347 -15.64 8.38 -5.82
N GLU A 348 -16.55 8.63 -6.77
CA GLU A 348 -16.20 8.95 -8.16
C GLU A 348 -15.36 10.24 -8.25
N ALA A 349 -15.75 11.30 -7.55
CA ALA A 349 -15.00 12.56 -7.52
C ALA A 349 -13.59 12.36 -6.93
N LEU A 350 -13.47 11.57 -5.87
CA LEU A 350 -12.17 11.22 -5.27
C LEU A 350 -11.29 10.41 -6.22
N ALA A 351 -11.85 9.47 -6.98
CA ALA A 351 -11.14 8.71 -8.00
C ALA A 351 -10.61 9.62 -9.12
N VAL A 352 -11.43 10.54 -9.61
CA VAL A 352 -11.03 11.58 -10.58
C VAL A 352 -9.89 12.44 -10.03
N ASN A 353 -9.99 12.89 -8.77
CA ASN A 353 -8.94 13.69 -8.13
C ASN A 353 -7.62 12.92 -8.01
N VAL A 354 -7.68 11.65 -7.63
CA VAL A 354 -6.49 10.77 -7.56
C VAL A 354 -5.85 10.66 -8.95
N GLU A 355 -6.63 10.40 -10.01
CA GLU A 355 -6.12 10.32 -11.37
C GLU A 355 -5.48 11.63 -11.83
N ARG A 356 -6.11 12.79 -11.56
CA ARG A 356 -5.57 14.12 -11.86
C ARG A 356 -4.24 14.34 -11.13
N VAL A 357 -4.17 14.07 -9.83
CA VAL A 357 -2.94 14.30 -9.03
C VAL A 357 -1.83 13.33 -9.39
N VAL A 358 -2.14 12.08 -9.65
CA VAL A 358 -1.16 11.09 -10.12
C VAL A 358 -0.48 11.56 -11.40
N ASN A 359 -1.26 12.00 -12.39
CA ASN A 359 -0.76 12.32 -13.72
C ASN A 359 -0.27 13.76 -13.86
N GLU A 360 -0.87 14.70 -13.13
CA GLU A 360 -0.68 16.13 -13.34
C GLU A 360 -0.49 16.92 -12.04
N GLY A 361 -0.22 16.26 -10.91
CA GLY A 361 -0.19 16.91 -9.60
C GLY A 361 0.81 18.06 -9.47
N ARG A 362 1.86 18.08 -10.31
CA ARG A 362 2.85 19.17 -10.38
C ARG A 362 2.47 20.29 -11.37
N ARG A 363 1.33 20.17 -12.07
CA ARG A 363 0.85 21.22 -12.97
C ARG A 363 0.31 22.40 -12.15
N GLU A 364 0.72 23.60 -12.55
CA GLU A 364 0.21 24.84 -11.96
C GLU A 364 -1.32 24.94 -12.08
N ASN A 365 -1.97 25.44 -11.04
CA ASN A 365 -3.42 25.63 -10.98
C ASN A 365 -4.27 24.39 -11.28
N LEU A 366 -3.74 23.19 -11.00
CA LEU A 366 -4.51 21.95 -11.13
C LEU A 366 -5.81 22.04 -10.32
N GLN A 367 -6.94 21.73 -10.96
CA GLN A 367 -8.24 21.72 -10.31
C GLN A 367 -8.60 20.33 -9.78
N ILE A 368 -9.19 20.29 -8.60
CA ILE A 368 -9.78 19.10 -8.01
C ILE A 368 -11.25 19.35 -7.65
N ILE A 369 -12.02 18.29 -7.53
CA ILE A 369 -13.44 18.33 -7.13
C ILE A 369 -13.52 18.20 -5.61
N ASN A 370 -14.11 19.16 -4.94
CA ASN A 370 -14.36 19.12 -3.51
C ASN A 370 -15.81 19.52 -3.21
N ASN A 371 -16.59 18.62 -2.61
CA ASN A 371 -18.03 18.81 -2.33
C ASN A 371 -18.85 19.20 -3.58
N GLY A 372 -18.48 18.71 -4.76
CA GLY A 372 -19.15 19.00 -6.03
C GLY A 372 -18.64 20.23 -6.76
N ASP A 373 -17.81 21.06 -6.15
CA ASP A 373 -17.23 22.25 -6.76
C ASP A 373 -15.74 22.02 -7.14
N GLU A 374 -15.28 22.70 -8.19
CA GLU A 374 -13.86 22.72 -8.54
C GLU A 374 -13.11 23.80 -7.75
N GLN A 375 -11.95 23.44 -7.25
CA GLN A 375 -11.01 24.36 -6.61
C GLN A 375 -9.56 23.96 -6.91
N THR A 376 -8.62 24.90 -6.75
CA THR A 376 -7.21 24.57 -6.98
C THR A 376 -6.69 23.59 -5.93
N LEU A 377 -5.92 22.61 -6.37
CA LEU A 377 -5.24 21.65 -5.50
C LEU A 377 -4.43 22.36 -4.42
N GLU A 378 -3.72 23.43 -4.77
CA GLU A 378 -2.93 24.24 -3.85
C GLU A 378 -3.76 24.81 -2.70
N SER A 379 -4.85 25.53 -3.01
CA SER A 379 -5.70 26.13 -1.98
C SER A 379 -6.34 25.10 -1.07
N TRP A 380 -6.75 23.95 -1.61
CA TRP A 380 -7.30 22.85 -0.86
C TRP A 380 -6.25 22.20 0.07
N MET A 381 -5.02 21.97 -0.42
CA MET A 381 -3.94 21.43 0.40
C MET A 381 -3.56 22.38 1.54
N LEU A 382 -3.38 23.68 1.25
CA LEU A 382 -3.03 24.68 2.26
C LEU A 382 -4.10 24.77 3.36
N MET A 383 -5.38 24.68 3.00
CA MET A 383 -6.47 24.64 3.98
C MET A 383 -6.33 23.45 4.94
N HIS A 384 -6.06 22.23 4.42
CA HIS A 384 -5.90 21.04 5.26
C HIS A 384 -4.63 21.09 6.10
N LEU A 385 -3.50 21.52 5.53
CA LEU A 385 -2.24 21.68 6.25
C LEU A 385 -2.37 22.70 7.40
N SER A 386 -3.05 23.82 7.17
CA SER A 386 -3.34 24.80 8.24
C SER A 386 -4.17 24.21 9.39
N ARG A 387 -5.12 23.33 9.07
CA ARG A 387 -5.93 22.64 10.09
C ARG A 387 -5.15 21.55 10.84
N MET A 388 -4.13 20.98 10.23
CA MET A 388 -3.23 19.98 10.85
C MET A 388 -2.22 20.63 11.79
N GLN A 389 -1.87 21.90 11.59
CA GLN A 389 -0.82 22.58 12.36
C GLN A 389 -1.00 22.49 13.90
N PRO A 390 -2.17 22.74 14.50
CA PRO A 390 -2.34 22.61 15.95
C PRO A 390 -2.10 21.19 16.47
N LEU A 391 -2.38 20.16 15.65
CA LEU A 391 -2.13 18.77 16.00
C LEU A 391 -0.63 18.44 15.91
N ALA A 392 0.08 19.00 14.94
CA ALA A 392 1.54 18.90 14.87
C ALA A 392 2.19 19.50 16.11
N GLU A 393 1.78 20.71 16.51
CA GLU A 393 2.26 21.37 17.73
C GLU A 393 1.97 20.55 19.00
N LEU A 394 0.82 19.86 19.06
CA LEU A 394 0.47 18.96 20.15
C LEU A 394 1.39 17.73 20.21
N LEU A 395 1.67 17.11 19.06
CA LEU A 395 2.57 15.95 18.97
C LEU A 395 4.01 16.34 19.24
N ASP A 396 4.49 17.49 18.75
CA ASP A 396 5.81 18.02 19.08
C ASP A 396 5.98 18.21 20.59
N ALA A 397 4.96 18.75 21.27
CA ALA A 397 4.97 18.88 22.72
C ALA A 397 4.98 17.52 23.44
N HIS A 398 4.29 16.51 22.88
CA HIS A 398 4.26 15.14 23.42
C HIS A 398 5.62 14.46 23.31
N TYR A 399 6.28 14.58 22.17
CA TYR A 399 7.61 13.99 21.92
C TYR A 399 8.78 14.82 22.48
N GLY A 400 8.52 15.94 23.14
CA GLY A 400 9.55 16.79 23.78
C GLY A 400 10.19 17.82 22.86
N GLY A 401 9.56 18.14 21.75
CA GLY A 401 9.98 19.15 20.76
C GLY A 401 11.07 18.65 19.79
N ASN A 402 10.96 19.04 18.53
CA ASN A 402 11.96 18.81 17.47
C ASN A 402 12.11 17.36 16.95
N GLU A 403 11.02 16.62 16.77
CA GLU A 403 11.04 15.44 15.89
C GLU A 403 10.50 15.72 14.50
#